data_fe98257c7f2d6bc0d76436b4a29dd1a2
#
_entry.id   fe98257c7f2d6bc0d76436b4a29dd1a2
#
_cell.length_a   1.000
_cell.length_b   1.000
_cell.length_c   1.000
_cell.angle_alpha   90.00
_cell.angle_beta   90.00
_cell.angle_gamma   90.00
#
_symmetry.space_group_name_H-M   'P 1'
#
loop_
_entity.id
_entity.type
_entity.pdbx_description
1 polymer ?
#
loop_
_entity_poly.entity_id
_entity_poly.type
_entity_poly.pdbx_seq_one_letter_code
_entity_poly.pdbx_strand_id
1 'polypeptide(L)'
;VKRFLTLLLCSTLGCALASSLPAPAKTRPAASSSNWAQWRGPDSQGISNEKNLPTEWSETRNVLWKTAIPGLGFSSPIIWEKKVFLTTAIEGGPAPPDHKAVKHMLGDKEFSHPDWTGSDKLHTFKVFCLDGDSGKVLWERTSYSGPVYDHRHRRGTYAAPTPVTDGNNVYVYFGSEGFYCYDFNGKLIWKKTLGGIATMGMGVGTSPVLYENLVILLCDQEFDGTYSFMAALDKRTGNEVWRVHRPVQSSWATPVIAKTPERTELIASGNEFLISYDPATGKELWRATGLHSHAIATPVVGHGLVILSSGFPSKVIVAIRLGGSGNLDGTDRIVWRYNKGTSYVPSPILYGEYLYLMSDAGILTCLNAKTGEVVYEGGRVPIPTKFYGASPVAFDGKILITGDDGDTFVIKAGPKHEVLGTNWIGEPSRVSIAIADHKLFVRGEKHLFCISDRTNVAQNN
;
A
#
# COMPACT_ATOMS: atom_id res chain seq x y z
N VAL A 1 -17.03 9.96 95.31
CA VAL A 1 -17.52 10.44 94.02
C VAL A 1 -16.56 9.88 92.96
N LYS A 2 -16.92 8.73 92.35
CA LYS A 2 -16.14 8.09 91.31
C LYS A 2 -16.79 8.39 89.94
N ARG A 3 -16.03 8.97 88.98
CA ARG A 3 -16.41 9.16 87.60
C ARG A 3 -15.94 7.95 86.77
N PHE A 4 -16.89 7.28 86.14
CA PHE A 4 -16.58 6.30 85.12
C PHE A 4 -16.40 6.96 83.75
N LEU A 5 -15.29 6.63 83.07
CA LEU A 5 -14.98 7.08 81.73
C LEU A 5 -15.26 5.89 80.77
N THR A 6 -16.23 6.04 79.91
CA THR A 6 -16.61 5.07 78.90
C THR A 6 -15.82 5.35 77.61
N LEU A 7 -14.94 4.44 77.19
CA LEU A 7 -14.23 4.50 75.90
C LEU A 7 -15.17 3.93 74.80
N LEU A 8 -15.47 4.75 73.80
CA LEU A 8 -16.13 4.33 72.57
C LEU A 8 -15.00 3.91 71.60
N LEU A 9 -14.99 2.61 71.20
CA LEU A 9 -14.15 2.10 70.12
C LEU A 9 -14.90 2.31 68.79
N CYS A 10 -14.40 3.24 67.94
CA CYS A 10 -14.81 3.35 66.54
C CYS A 10 -13.93 2.40 65.69
N SER A 11 -14.52 1.30 65.18
CA SER A 11 -13.92 0.43 64.20
C SER A 11 -14.12 1.04 62.79
N THR A 12 -13.07 1.59 62.20
CA THR A 12 -13.08 2.01 60.77
C THR A 12 -12.75 0.82 59.91
N LEU A 13 -13.77 0.33 59.17
CA LEU A 13 -13.60 -0.64 58.12
C LEU A 13 -12.94 0.04 56.93
N GLY A 14 -11.63 -0.18 56.70
CA GLY A 14 -10.93 0.28 55.53
C GLY A 14 -11.23 -0.65 54.33
N CYS A 15 -12.06 -0.20 53.39
CA CYS A 15 -12.17 -0.82 52.07
C CYS A 15 -10.88 -0.58 51.27
N ALA A 16 -10.02 -1.60 51.19
CA ALA A 16 -8.91 -1.60 50.25
C ALA A 16 -9.42 -1.83 48.83
N LEU A 17 -9.50 -0.80 48.03
CA LEU A 17 -9.66 -0.88 46.57
C LEU A 17 -8.36 -1.45 46.00
N ALA A 18 -8.34 -2.73 45.72
CA ALA A 18 -7.28 -3.35 44.94
C ALA A 18 -7.40 -2.87 43.48
N SER A 19 -6.62 -1.86 43.11
CA SER A 19 -6.40 -1.49 41.73
C SER A 19 -5.63 -2.59 41.02
N SER A 20 -6.32 -3.41 40.22
CA SER A 20 -5.68 -4.38 39.35
C SER A 20 -4.90 -3.63 38.29
N LEU A 21 -3.58 -3.65 38.37
CA LEU A 21 -2.71 -3.22 37.28
C LEU A 21 -3.01 -4.09 36.05
N PRO A 22 -3.15 -3.50 34.86
CA PRO A 22 -3.33 -4.26 33.65
C PRO A 22 -2.10 -5.17 33.45
N ALA A 23 -2.35 -6.43 33.16
CA ALA A 23 -1.30 -7.39 32.83
C ALA A 23 -0.41 -6.83 31.72
N PRO A 24 0.93 -7.00 31.78
CA PRO A 24 1.83 -6.53 30.75
C PRO A 24 1.41 -7.18 29.41
N ALA A 25 1.23 -6.36 28.39
CA ALA A 25 0.97 -6.83 27.05
C ALA A 25 2.09 -7.80 26.65
N LYS A 26 1.71 -9.01 26.24
CA LYS A 26 2.68 -10.01 25.74
C LYS A 26 3.43 -9.35 24.59
N THR A 27 4.71 -9.10 24.79
CA THR A 27 5.60 -8.67 23.70
C THR A 27 5.60 -9.78 22.66
N ARG A 28 5.07 -9.46 21.49
CA ARG A 28 5.04 -10.36 20.35
C ARG A 28 6.47 -10.58 19.85
N PRO A 29 6.84 -11.80 19.41
CA PRO A 29 8.09 -12.02 18.71
C PRO A 29 8.18 -11.06 17.52
N ALA A 30 9.38 -10.51 17.28
CA ALA A 30 9.63 -9.72 16.07
C ALA A 30 9.15 -10.53 14.85
N ALA A 31 8.45 -9.85 13.93
CA ALA A 31 7.99 -10.49 12.70
C ALA A 31 9.14 -11.28 12.07
N SER A 32 8.91 -12.54 11.73
CA SER A 32 9.89 -13.30 10.96
C SER A 32 10.19 -12.53 9.68
N SER A 33 11.41 -12.60 9.17
CA SER A 33 11.83 -11.93 7.93
C SER A 33 11.03 -12.36 6.69
N SER A 34 10.13 -13.33 6.85
CA SER A 34 9.32 -13.94 5.82
C SER A 34 7.90 -13.35 5.66
N ASN A 35 7.48 -12.36 6.44
CA ASN A 35 6.16 -11.76 6.32
C ASN A 35 6.13 -10.62 5.29
N TRP A 36 5.02 -10.52 4.56
CA TRP A 36 4.74 -9.43 3.60
C TRP A 36 3.49 -8.68 4.05
N ALA A 37 3.61 -7.90 5.12
CA ALA A 37 2.49 -7.43 5.93
C ALA A 37 1.69 -6.25 5.35
N GLN A 38 2.19 -5.61 4.29
CA GLN A 38 1.63 -4.36 3.75
C GLN A 38 2.00 -4.19 2.27
N TRP A 39 1.51 -3.11 1.67
CA TRP A 39 1.90 -2.67 0.34
C TRP A 39 3.43 -2.61 0.20
N ARG A 40 3.96 -3.34 -0.81
CA ARG A 40 5.39 -3.46 -1.10
C ARG A 40 6.24 -4.05 0.04
N GLY A 41 5.64 -4.92 0.86
CA GLY A 41 6.36 -5.74 1.84
C GLY A 41 6.76 -5.03 3.14
N PRO A 42 7.70 -5.61 3.90
CA PRO A 42 7.98 -5.22 5.28
C PRO A 42 8.29 -3.72 5.45
N ASP A 43 9.09 -3.17 4.56
CA ASP A 43 9.56 -1.79 4.59
C ASP A 43 8.89 -0.91 3.53
N SER A 44 7.83 -1.36 2.88
CA SER A 44 7.15 -0.67 1.76
C SER A 44 8.05 -0.38 0.55
N GLN A 45 9.18 -1.07 0.42
CA GLN A 45 10.17 -0.84 -0.64
C GLN A 45 10.11 -1.84 -1.79
N GLY A 46 9.32 -2.91 -1.68
CA GLY A 46 9.22 -3.97 -2.68
C GLY A 46 10.40 -4.96 -2.63
N ILE A 47 11.11 -5.04 -1.53
CA ILE A 47 12.33 -5.84 -1.38
C ILE A 47 12.09 -6.97 -0.39
N SER A 48 12.51 -8.19 -0.76
CA SER A 48 12.60 -9.34 0.13
C SER A 48 14.06 -9.72 0.38
N ASN A 49 14.36 -10.13 1.60
CA ASN A 49 15.66 -10.70 1.96
C ASN A 49 15.74 -12.21 1.70
N GLU A 50 14.66 -12.81 1.20
CA GLU A 50 14.62 -14.24 0.89
C GLU A 50 15.49 -14.58 -0.31
N LYS A 51 16.02 -15.79 -0.29
CA LYS A 51 16.90 -16.35 -1.33
C LYS A 51 16.31 -17.62 -1.91
N ASN A 52 16.84 -18.03 -3.04
CA ASN A 52 16.46 -19.29 -3.72
C ASN A 52 14.96 -19.36 -4.05
N LEU A 53 14.33 -18.21 -4.34
CA LEU A 53 12.98 -18.17 -4.86
C LEU A 53 12.93 -18.64 -6.32
N PRO A 54 11.81 -19.22 -6.78
CA PRO A 54 11.68 -19.63 -8.17
C PRO A 54 11.82 -18.43 -9.11
N THR A 55 12.60 -18.59 -10.15
CA THR A 55 12.78 -17.62 -11.24
C THR A 55 12.15 -18.10 -12.53
N GLU A 56 11.62 -19.33 -12.55
CA GLU A 56 10.96 -19.96 -13.67
C GLU A 56 9.63 -20.54 -13.24
N TRP A 57 8.56 -20.17 -13.93
CA TRP A 57 7.23 -20.72 -13.76
C TRP A 57 6.41 -20.60 -15.04
N SER A 58 5.33 -21.36 -15.10
CA SER A 58 4.30 -21.28 -16.13
C SER A 58 2.92 -21.52 -15.48
N GLU A 59 1.89 -21.69 -16.27
CA GLU A 59 0.55 -22.07 -15.77
C GLU A 59 0.55 -23.33 -14.90
N THR A 60 1.52 -24.22 -15.09
CA THR A 60 1.60 -25.53 -14.43
C THR A 60 2.93 -25.82 -13.75
N ARG A 61 4.02 -25.16 -14.18
CA ARG A 61 5.35 -25.34 -13.62
C ARG A 61 5.52 -24.47 -12.38
N ASN A 62 5.97 -25.04 -11.29
CA ASN A 62 6.24 -24.36 -10.00
C ASN A 62 4.99 -23.70 -9.37
N VAL A 63 3.80 -24.01 -9.83
CA VAL A 63 2.55 -23.62 -9.18
C VAL A 63 2.21 -24.67 -8.12
N LEU A 64 2.26 -24.24 -6.83
CA LEU A 64 1.84 -25.10 -5.71
C LEU A 64 0.32 -25.21 -5.66
N TRP A 65 -0.35 -24.09 -5.78
CA TRP A 65 -1.80 -24.00 -5.81
C TRP A 65 -2.28 -22.77 -6.58
N LYS A 66 -3.54 -22.83 -7.00
CA LYS A 66 -4.26 -21.79 -7.70
C LYS A 66 -5.68 -21.74 -7.15
N THR A 67 -6.09 -20.56 -6.66
CA THR A 67 -7.42 -20.38 -6.05
C THR A 67 -8.19 -19.28 -6.76
N ALA A 68 -9.42 -19.60 -7.18
CA ALA A 68 -10.31 -18.64 -7.82
C ALA A 68 -10.75 -17.55 -6.84
N ILE A 69 -10.63 -16.27 -7.25
CA ILE A 69 -11.07 -15.11 -6.49
C ILE A 69 -12.11 -14.36 -7.33
N PRO A 70 -13.36 -14.32 -6.92
CA PRO A 70 -14.41 -13.66 -7.68
C PRO A 70 -14.24 -12.13 -7.70
N GLY A 71 -14.70 -11.50 -8.77
CA GLY A 71 -14.65 -10.05 -8.95
C GLY A 71 -13.28 -9.53 -9.34
N LEU A 72 -13.12 -8.21 -9.31
CA LEU A 72 -11.89 -7.52 -9.72
C LEU A 72 -11.23 -6.85 -8.53
N GLY A 73 -9.94 -7.08 -8.33
CA GLY A 73 -9.18 -6.43 -7.27
C GLY A 73 -7.71 -6.31 -7.62
N PHE A 74 -7.14 -5.12 -7.39
CA PHE A 74 -5.73 -4.82 -7.63
C PHE A 74 -4.94 -4.66 -6.32
N SER A 75 -5.56 -4.97 -5.18
CA SER A 75 -4.81 -5.10 -3.94
C SER A 75 -3.76 -6.19 -4.07
N SER A 76 -2.51 -5.91 -3.71
CA SER A 76 -1.49 -6.95 -3.57
C SER A 76 -1.89 -7.89 -2.43
N PRO A 77 -1.58 -9.19 -2.53
CA PRO A 77 -1.70 -10.06 -1.37
C PRO A 77 -0.78 -9.58 -0.25
N ILE A 78 -1.25 -9.65 0.99
CA ILE A 78 -0.40 -9.51 2.16
C ILE A 78 -0.33 -10.84 2.88
N ILE A 79 0.83 -11.14 3.43
CA ILE A 79 1.10 -12.43 4.07
C ILE A 79 1.60 -12.19 5.49
N TRP A 80 1.00 -12.90 6.43
CA TRP A 80 1.50 -13.00 7.78
C TRP A 80 1.46 -14.45 8.24
N GLU A 81 2.66 -14.98 8.52
CA GLU A 81 2.83 -16.41 8.76
C GLU A 81 2.24 -17.22 7.58
N LYS A 82 1.28 -18.09 7.84
CA LYS A 82 0.62 -18.92 6.84
C LYS A 82 -0.71 -18.34 6.32
N LYS A 83 -1.02 -17.10 6.59
CA LYS A 83 -2.28 -16.48 6.16
C LYS A 83 -2.04 -15.45 5.08
N VAL A 84 -2.80 -15.55 4.01
CA VAL A 84 -2.80 -14.62 2.88
C VAL A 84 -4.10 -13.85 2.88
N PHE A 85 -4.02 -12.52 2.84
CA PHE A 85 -5.20 -11.65 2.80
C PHE A 85 -5.20 -10.83 1.52
N LEU A 86 -6.37 -10.64 0.94
CA LEU A 86 -6.59 -9.78 -0.22
C LEU A 86 -8.03 -9.29 -0.27
N THR A 87 -8.29 -8.30 -1.13
CA THR A 87 -9.61 -7.70 -1.32
C THR A 87 -10.10 -7.87 -2.75
N THR A 88 -11.41 -7.80 -2.94
CA THR A 88 -12.04 -7.82 -4.25
C THR A 88 -13.32 -6.99 -4.27
N ALA A 89 -13.68 -6.50 -5.45
CA ALA A 89 -14.94 -5.84 -5.74
C ALA A 89 -15.71 -6.64 -6.80
N ILE A 90 -16.91 -7.06 -6.46
CA ILE A 90 -17.80 -7.82 -7.36
C ILE A 90 -18.87 -6.85 -7.85
N GLU A 91 -18.92 -6.65 -9.16
CA GLU A 91 -19.95 -5.84 -9.81
C GLU A 91 -21.25 -6.61 -9.88
N GLY A 92 -22.35 -5.97 -9.53
CA GLY A 92 -23.70 -6.52 -9.51
C GLY A 92 -24.61 -5.91 -10.57
N GLY A 93 -25.91 -5.93 -10.30
CA GLY A 93 -26.90 -5.30 -11.16
C GLY A 93 -26.83 -3.77 -11.13
N PRO A 94 -27.75 -3.07 -11.84
CA PRO A 94 -27.80 -1.62 -11.87
C PRO A 94 -28.01 -1.02 -10.48
N ALA A 95 -27.44 0.14 -10.24
CA ALA A 95 -27.71 0.95 -9.06
C ALA A 95 -29.17 1.45 -9.07
N PRO A 96 -29.75 1.80 -7.90
CA PRO A 96 -31.09 2.39 -7.83
C PRO A 96 -31.20 3.62 -8.73
N PRO A 97 -32.36 3.86 -9.37
CA PRO A 97 -32.53 4.98 -10.33
C PRO A 97 -32.31 6.38 -9.71
N ASP A 98 -32.51 6.51 -8.41
CA ASP A 98 -32.31 7.74 -7.64
C ASP A 98 -30.86 7.89 -7.13
N HIS A 99 -30.04 6.86 -7.24
CA HIS A 99 -28.63 6.95 -6.90
C HIS A 99 -27.88 7.83 -7.89
N LYS A 100 -27.04 8.71 -7.36
CA LYS A 100 -26.16 9.56 -8.16
C LYS A 100 -24.77 9.55 -7.53
N ALA A 101 -23.77 9.28 -8.34
CA ALA A 101 -22.39 9.48 -7.94
C ALA A 101 -22.11 10.96 -7.63
N VAL A 102 -21.06 11.19 -6.89
CA VAL A 102 -20.56 12.54 -6.62
C VAL A 102 -20.25 13.27 -7.94
N LYS A 103 -20.54 14.57 -7.98
CA LYS A 103 -20.17 15.43 -9.10
C LYS A 103 -18.78 16.01 -8.87
N HIS A 104 -17.99 15.99 -9.91
CA HIS A 104 -16.64 16.56 -9.89
C HIS A 104 -16.64 17.92 -10.58
N MET A 105 -15.92 18.89 -10.02
CA MET A 105 -15.86 20.24 -10.54
C MET A 105 -14.43 20.59 -10.94
N LEU A 106 -14.26 21.17 -12.13
CA LEU A 106 -13.01 21.79 -12.57
C LEU A 106 -13.26 23.29 -12.71
N GLY A 107 -12.91 24.04 -11.68
CA GLY A 107 -13.38 25.41 -11.49
C GLY A 107 -14.90 25.43 -11.33
N ASP A 108 -15.59 26.30 -12.09
CA ASP A 108 -17.06 26.46 -12.06
C ASP A 108 -17.80 25.45 -12.97
N LYS A 109 -17.09 24.55 -13.64
CA LYS A 109 -17.70 23.63 -14.61
C LYS A 109 -17.72 22.20 -14.07
N GLU A 110 -18.85 21.51 -14.29
CA GLU A 110 -18.94 20.08 -14.04
C GLU A 110 -17.97 19.35 -14.97
N PHE A 111 -17.10 18.55 -14.40
CA PHE A 111 -16.13 17.73 -15.11
C PHE A 111 -16.66 16.32 -15.29
N SER A 112 -16.41 15.74 -16.45
CA SER A 112 -16.65 14.33 -16.71
C SER A 112 -15.48 13.75 -17.51
N HIS A 113 -15.22 12.46 -17.34
CA HIS A 113 -14.14 11.77 -18.05
C HIS A 113 -14.68 10.55 -18.78
N PRO A 114 -14.28 10.29 -20.05
CA PRO A 114 -14.81 9.19 -20.86
C PRO A 114 -14.45 7.80 -20.32
N ASP A 115 -13.46 7.72 -19.44
CA ASP A 115 -13.02 6.46 -18.83
C ASP A 115 -13.65 6.20 -17.45
N TRP A 116 -14.61 7.01 -17.02
CA TRP A 116 -15.38 6.75 -15.79
C TRP A 116 -16.33 5.58 -15.95
N THR A 117 -16.45 4.75 -14.91
CA THR A 117 -17.35 3.62 -14.88
C THR A 117 -17.69 3.19 -13.44
N GLY A 118 -18.65 2.33 -13.29
CA GLY A 118 -18.95 1.54 -12.10
C GLY A 118 -19.96 2.15 -11.14
N SER A 119 -20.15 3.47 -11.11
CA SER A 119 -21.09 4.11 -10.18
C SER A 119 -22.56 3.84 -10.53
N ASP A 120 -22.85 3.41 -11.75
CA ASP A 120 -24.17 2.99 -12.24
C ASP A 120 -24.54 1.56 -11.85
N LYS A 121 -23.70 0.87 -11.08
CA LYS A 121 -23.85 -0.52 -10.65
C LYS A 121 -23.83 -0.65 -9.13
N LEU A 122 -24.44 -1.73 -8.65
CA LEU A 122 -24.23 -2.20 -7.29
C LEU A 122 -22.88 -2.92 -7.20
N HIS A 123 -22.24 -2.81 -6.06
CA HIS A 123 -20.96 -3.48 -5.80
C HIS A 123 -21.01 -4.22 -4.47
N THR A 124 -20.33 -5.37 -4.42
CA THR A 124 -20.05 -6.11 -3.19
C THR A 124 -18.55 -6.18 -2.97
N PHE A 125 -18.05 -5.61 -1.88
CA PHE A 125 -16.64 -5.61 -1.52
C PHE A 125 -16.37 -6.68 -0.48
N LYS A 126 -15.37 -7.52 -0.77
CA LYS A 126 -15.02 -8.64 0.08
C LYS A 126 -13.55 -8.62 0.48
N VAL A 127 -13.30 -9.21 1.64
CA VAL A 127 -11.98 -9.57 2.15
C VAL A 127 -11.89 -11.08 2.20
N PHE A 128 -10.78 -11.61 1.72
CA PHE A 128 -10.46 -13.04 1.76
C PHE A 128 -9.27 -13.27 2.68
N CYS A 129 -9.32 -14.38 3.40
CA CYS A 129 -8.16 -14.99 4.06
C CYS A 129 -8.00 -16.41 3.52
N LEU A 130 -6.83 -16.70 3.01
CA LEU A 130 -6.47 -18.02 2.52
C LEU A 130 -5.33 -18.61 3.37
N ASP A 131 -5.27 -19.92 3.39
CA ASP A 131 -4.11 -20.65 3.88
C ASP A 131 -2.97 -20.58 2.84
N GLY A 132 -1.80 -20.12 3.25
CA GLY A 132 -0.66 -19.87 2.38
C GLY A 132 0.00 -21.13 1.84
N ASP A 133 -0.22 -22.29 2.48
CA ASP A 133 0.37 -23.57 2.05
C ASP A 133 -0.54 -24.30 1.05
N SER A 134 -1.85 -24.24 1.26
CA SER A 134 -2.84 -24.98 0.44
C SER A 134 -3.68 -24.14 -0.49
N GLY A 135 -3.71 -22.82 -0.32
CA GLY A 135 -4.60 -21.93 -1.06
C GLY A 135 -6.07 -22.03 -0.66
N LYS A 136 -6.41 -22.83 0.37
CA LYS A 136 -7.79 -22.98 0.83
C LYS A 136 -8.29 -21.67 1.42
N VAL A 137 -9.49 -21.24 1.02
CA VAL A 137 -10.17 -20.10 1.64
C VAL A 137 -10.55 -20.49 3.07
N LEU A 138 -9.92 -19.84 4.04
CA LEU A 138 -10.21 -20.01 5.47
C LEU A 138 -11.47 -19.25 5.87
N TRP A 139 -11.62 -18.05 5.34
CA TRP A 139 -12.82 -17.25 5.48
C TRP A 139 -12.90 -16.16 4.40
N GLU A 140 -14.11 -15.71 4.13
CA GLU A 140 -14.42 -14.51 3.38
C GLU A 140 -15.39 -13.63 4.17
N ARG A 141 -15.32 -12.30 4.00
CA ARG A 141 -16.24 -11.35 4.61
C ARG A 141 -16.68 -10.31 3.61
N THR A 142 -17.98 -10.05 3.57
CA THR A 142 -18.54 -8.90 2.88
C THR A 142 -18.38 -7.68 3.78
N SER A 143 -17.56 -6.72 3.33
CA SER A 143 -17.35 -5.44 4.02
C SER A 143 -18.45 -4.45 3.67
N TYR A 144 -18.79 -4.38 2.38
CA TYR A 144 -19.78 -3.46 1.83
C TYR A 144 -20.63 -4.16 0.76
N SER A 145 -21.89 -3.75 0.65
CA SER A 145 -22.76 -4.09 -0.48
C SER A 145 -23.74 -2.96 -0.72
N GLY A 146 -23.73 -2.41 -1.94
CA GLY A 146 -24.58 -1.27 -2.30
C GLY A 146 -24.04 -0.47 -3.50
N PRO A 147 -24.66 0.67 -3.79
CA PRO A 147 -24.16 1.63 -4.76
C PRO A 147 -22.91 2.34 -4.21
N VAL A 148 -22.02 2.79 -5.06
CA VAL A 148 -20.75 3.41 -4.67
C VAL A 148 -20.81 4.93 -4.80
N TYR A 149 -20.06 5.64 -3.95
CA TYR A 149 -20.06 7.10 -3.86
C TYR A 149 -19.49 7.80 -5.11
N ASP A 150 -18.38 7.24 -5.65
CA ASP A 150 -17.62 7.84 -6.75
C ASP A 150 -17.49 6.87 -7.93
N HIS A 151 -17.13 7.38 -9.09
CA HIS A 151 -16.70 6.58 -10.23
C HIS A 151 -15.32 5.97 -9.97
N ARG A 152 -14.92 5.05 -10.84
CA ARG A 152 -13.55 4.58 -10.98
C ARG A 152 -13.10 4.69 -12.44
N HIS A 153 -11.80 4.76 -12.66
CA HIS A 153 -11.26 4.60 -14.00
C HIS A 153 -11.55 3.17 -14.53
N ARG A 154 -11.87 3.01 -15.82
CA ARG A 154 -12.20 1.69 -16.42
C ARG A 154 -11.09 0.64 -16.30
N ARG A 155 -9.82 1.08 -16.15
CA ARG A 155 -8.67 0.18 -15.89
C ARG A 155 -8.39 -0.02 -14.41
N GLY A 156 -9.15 0.62 -13.51
CA GLY A 156 -9.04 0.53 -12.07
C GLY A 156 -10.08 -0.40 -11.44
N THR A 157 -10.05 -0.52 -10.14
CA THR A 157 -11.01 -1.25 -9.32
C THR A 157 -11.26 -0.52 -8.01
N TYR A 158 -12.43 -0.72 -7.39
CA TYR A 158 -12.72 -0.23 -6.04
C TYR A 158 -11.94 -0.99 -4.95
N ALA A 159 -11.32 -2.13 -5.29
CA ALA A 159 -10.46 -2.90 -4.40
C ALA A 159 -8.97 -2.77 -4.81
N ALA A 160 -8.52 -1.54 -5.09
CA ALA A 160 -7.12 -1.25 -5.39
C ALA A 160 -6.25 -1.08 -4.12
N PRO A 161 -6.72 -0.45 -3.02
CA PRO A 161 -5.91 -0.34 -1.81
C PRO A 161 -5.52 -1.71 -1.26
N THR A 162 -4.23 -1.89 -1.00
CA THR A 162 -3.70 -3.12 -0.38
C THR A 162 -3.97 -3.09 1.12
N PRO A 163 -4.51 -4.13 1.72
CA PRO A 163 -4.65 -4.23 3.16
C PRO A 163 -3.30 -4.15 3.88
N VAL A 164 -3.35 -3.87 5.19
CA VAL A 164 -2.16 -3.95 6.04
C VAL A 164 -2.48 -4.75 7.29
N THR A 165 -1.48 -5.45 7.84
CA THR A 165 -1.65 -6.20 9.09
C THR A 165 -0.52 -5.89 10.08
N ASP A 166 -0.88 -5.83 11.36
CA ASP A 166 0.07 -5.79 12.48
C ASP A 166 0.30 -7.19 13.08
N GLY A 167 -0.26 -8.20 12.40
CA GLY A 167 -0.21 -9.60 12.79
C GLY A 167 -1.20 -10.04 13.87
N ASN A 168 -2.07 -9.14 14.32
CA ASN A 168 -3.23 -9.45 15.15
C ASN A 168 -4.52 -9.15 14.38
N ASN A 169 -4.51 -8.03 13.65
CA ASN A 169 -5.64 -7.54 12.88
C ASN A 169 -5.24 -7.23 11.46
N VAL A 170 -6.24 -7.23 10.58
CA VAL A 170 -6.13 -6.81 9.18
C VAL A 170 -6.97 -5.55 8.99
N TYR A 171 -6.36 -4.52 8.44
CA TYR A 171 -6.98 -3.21 8.19
C TYR A 171 -7.22 -3.06 6.70
N VAL A 172 -8.48 -2.84 6.30
CA VAL A 172 -8.93 -2.88 4.91
C VAL A 172 -9.68 -1.61 4.57
N TYR A 173 -9.21 -0.90 3.54
CA TYR A 173 -9.76 0.37 3.12
C TYR A 173 -10.41 0.27 1.73
N PHE A 174 -11.66 0.78 1.62
CA PHE A 174 -12.43 0.85 0.38
C PHE A 174 -12.93 2.27 0.07
N GLY A 175 -12.13 3.28 0.42
CA GLY A 175 -12.53 4.67 0.16
C GLY A 175 -13.74 5.10 0.95
N SER A 176 -14.69 5.71 0.26
CA SER A 176 -15.96 6.19 0.83
C SER A 176 -16.78 5.08 1.49
N GLU A 177 -16.70 3.86 0.97
CA GLU A 177 -17.47 2.70 1.41
C GLU A 177 -16.96 2.13 2.74
N GLY A 178 -15.84 2.63 3.23
CA GLY A 178 -15.43 2.45 4.60
C GLY A 178 -14.04 1.90 4.81
N PHE A 179 -13.66 1.93 6.08
CA PHE A 179 -12.45 1.37 6.63
C PHE A 179 -12.79 0.33 7.70
N TYR A 180 -12.20 -0.85 7.60
CA TYR A 180 -12.58 -2.04 8.36
C TYR A 180 -11.36 -2.63 9.04
N CYS A 181 -11.56 -3.10 10.28
CA CYS A 181 -10.60 -3.90 11.01
C CYS A 181 -11.19 -5.26 11.30
N TYR A 182 -10.51 -6.31 10.88
CA TYR A 182 -10.86 -7.70 11.18
C TYR A 182 -9.76 -8.35 11.99
N ASP A 183 -10.13 -9.27 12.91
CA ASP A 183 -9.14 -10.19 13.48
C ASP A 183 -8.75 -11.27 12.45
N PHE A 184 -7.78 -12.10 12.79
CA PHE A 184 -7.30 -13.17 11.90
C PHE A 184 -8.29 -14.33 11.70
N ASN A 185 -9.40 -14.35 12.44
CA ASN A 185 -10.53 -15.28 12.27
C ASN A 185 -11.67 -14.66 11.45
N GLY A 186 -11.48 -13.43 10.98
CA GLY A 186 -12.46 -12.70 10.19
C GLY A 186 -13.60 -12.09 11.00
N LYS A 187 -13.46 -11.95 12.32
CA LYS A 187 -14.40 -11.19 13.15
C LYS A 187 -14.17 -9.71 12.92
N LEU A 188 -15.23 -8.98 12.58
CA LEU A 188 -15.19 -7.53 12.50
C LEU A 188 -14.97 -6.94 13.90
N ILE A 189 -13.90 -6.19 14.08
CA ILE A 189 -13.55 -5.49 15.32
C ILE A 189 -14.16 -4.10 15.33
N TRP A 190 -13.94 -3.34 14.24
CA TRP A 190 -14.58 -2.05 14.03
C TRP A 190 -14.73 -1.73 12.54
N LYS A 191 -15.67 -0.83 12.25
CA LYS A 191 -15.89 -0.20 10.95
C LYS A 191 -15.95 1.31 11.16
N LYS A 192 -15.32 2.08 10.28
CA LYS A 192 -15.37 3.55 10.25
C LYS A 192 -15.63 4.04 8.84
N THR A 193 -16.23 5.22 8.75
CA THR A 193 -16.27 6.00 7.53
C THR A 193 -15.51 7.30 7.77
N LEU A 194 -14.78 7.74 6.76
CA LEU A 194 -14.06 9.02 6.78
C LEU A 194 -14.81 10.12 6.00
N GLY A 195 -16.02 9.81 5.54
CA GLY A 195 -16.84 10.65 4.68
C GLY A 195 -16.77 10.21 3.22
N GLY A 196 -17.35 11.01 2.34
CA GLY A 196 -17.19 10.84 0.90
C GLY A 196 -15.76 11.20 0.49
N ILE A 197 -15.12 10.33 -0.28
CA ILE A 197 -13.77 10.52 -0.81
C ILE A 197 -13.88 10.60 -2.33
N ALA A 198 -13.84 11.83 -2.83
CA ALA A 198 -13.99 12.12 -4.26
C ALA A 198 -12.61 12.20 -4.94
N THR A 199 -12.32 11.25 -5.81
CA THR A 199 -11.00 11.06 -6.42
C THR A 199 -10.99 11.43 -7.90
N MET A 200 -11.68 12.49 -8.29
CA MET A 200 -11.86 12.89 -9.68
C MET A 200 -12.43 11.75 -10.56
N GLY A 201 -13.24 10.86 -9.98
CA GLY A 201 -13.79 9.69 -10.65
C GLY A 201 -12.77 8.61 -11.06
N MET A 202 -11.57 8.62 -10.47
CA MET A 202 -10.51 7.67 -10.82
C MET A 202 -10.42 6.49 -9.85
N GLY A 203 -11.12 6.56 -8.71
CA GLY A 203 -11.08 5.57 -7.65
C GLY A 203 -9.92 5.78 -6.67
N VAL A 204 -10.01 5.16 -5.51
CA VAL A 204 -9.00 5.24 -4.45
C VAL A 204 -7.85 4.27 -4.73
N GLY A 205 -6.60 4.73 -4.61
CA GLY A 205 -5.41 3.92 -4.84
C GLY A 205 -4.48 3.80 -3.64
N THR A 206 -4.60 4.69 -2.65
CA THR A 206 -3.71 4.72 -1.48
C THR A 206 -4.02 3.59 -0.51
N SER A 207 -2.99 2.92 -0.03
CA SER A 207 -3.09 1.85 0.98
C SER A 207 -2.90 2.41 2.39
N PRO A 208 -3.50 1.78 3.43
CA PRO A 208 -3.24 2.14 4.82
C PRO A 208 -1.79 1.91 5.21
N VAL A 209 -1.25 2.77 6.09
CA VAL A 209 0.11 2.69 6.63
C VAL A 209 0.06 2.54 8.15
N LEU A 210 0.83 1.62 8.71
CA LEU A 210 0.92 1.43 10.16
C LEU A 210 2.10 2.20 10.75
N TYR A 211 1.83 2.87 11.87
CA TYR A 211 2.85 3.48 12.70
C TYR A 211 2.47 3.28 14.18
N GLU A 212 3.28 2.54 14.92
CA GLU A 212 3.02 2.22 16.33
C GLU A 212 1.58 1.73 16.59
N ASN A 213 0.78 2.47 17.35
CA ASN A 213 -0.63 2.17 17.61
C ASN A 213 -1.60 2.80 16.61
N LEU A 214 -1.09 3.41 15.55
CA LEU A 214 -1.87 4.14 14.55
C LEU A 214 -1.98 3.37 13.23
N VAL A 215 -3.10 3.54 12.56
CA VAL A 215 -3.26 3.26 11.14
C VAL A 215 -3.59 4.57 10.42
N ILE A 216 -2.79 4.92 9.41
CA ILE A 216 -2.80 6.22 8.75
C ILE A 216 -3.34 6.04 7.33
N LEU A 217 -4.24 6.94 6.93
CA LEU A 217 -4.85 7.00 5.61
C LEU A 217 -4.61 8.35 4.94
N LEU A 218 -4.22 8.33 3.69
CA LEU A 218 -4.16 9.48 2.81
C LEU A 218 -5.44 9.54 1.97
N CYS A 219 -6.16 10.66 2.06
CA CYS A 219 -7.44 10.90 1.41
C CYS A 219 -7.39 12.22 0.64
N ASP A 220 -6.53 12.28 -0.38
CA ASP A 220 -6.44 13.44 -1.27
C ASP A 220 -7.61 13.41 -2.26
N GLN A 221 -8.25 14.57 -2.47
CA GLN A 221 -9.54 14.68 -3.15
C GLN A 221 -9.56 15.84 -4.12
N GLU A 222 -10.35 15.68 -5.18
CA GLU A 222 -10.72 16.68 -6.18
C GLU A 222 -9.53 17.40 -6.85
N PHE A 223 -9.85 18.34 -7.73
CA PHE A 223 -8.87 19.13 -8.48
C PHE A 223 -8.26 20.26 -7.66
N ASP A 224 -8.98 20.78 -6.68
CA ASP A 224 -8.56 21.93 -5.86
C ASP A 224 -7.95 21.54 -4.51
N GLY A 225 -8.11 20.28 -4.10
CA GLY A 225 -7.60 19.80 -2.82
C GLY A 225 -8.30 20.35 -1.58
N THR A 226 -9.43 21.06 -1.74
CA THR A 226 -10.16 21.69 -0.62
C THR A 226 -10.53 20.68 0.47
N TYR A 227 -10.89 19.47 0.08
CA TYR A 227 -11.30 18.40 1.01
C TYR A 227 -10.22 17.35 1.27
N SER A 228 -9.02 17.57 0.76
CA SER A 228 -7.91 16.64 0.94
C SER A 228 -7.41 16.62 2.36
N PHE A 229 -7.19 15.43 2.91
CA PHE A 229 -6.68 15.26 4.25
C PHE A 229 -5.87 13.99 4.42
N MET A 230 -5.14 13.92 5.49
CA MET A 230 -4.58 12.69 6.03
C MET A 230 -5.08 12.49 7.45
N ALA A 231 -5.43 11.26 7.83
CA ALA A 231 -5.94 10.94 9.15
C ALA A 231 -5.26 9.71 9.72
N ALA A 232 -5.04 9.72 11.02
CA ALA A 232 -4.61 8.55 11.78
C ALA A 232 -5.68 8.11 12.76
N LEU A 233 -5.93 6.81 12.78
CA LEU A 233 -6.88 6.17 13.67
C LEU A 233 -6.12 5.25 14.63
N ASP A 234 -6.58 5.18 15.88
CA ASP A 234 -6.12 4.17 16.83
C ASP A 234 -6.47 2.77 16.29
N LYS A 235 -5.49 1.91 16.14
CA LYS A 235 -5.63 0.57 15.54
C LYS A 235 -6.66 -0.30 16.25
N ARG A 236 -6.79 -0.17 17.56
CA ARG A 236 -7.63 -1.01 18.39
C ARG A 236 -9.11 -0.60 18.33
N THR A 237 -9.37 0.71 18.27
CA THR A 237 -10.73 1.26 18.40
C THR A 237 -11.28 1.85 17.11
N GLY A 238 -10.43 2.16 16.14
CA GLY A 238 -10.76 2.91 14.94
C GLY A 238 -11.12 4.38 15.21
N ASN A 239 -10.90 4.89 16.43
CA ASN A 239 -11.14 6.30 16.72
C ASN A 239 -10.05 7.17 16.09
N GLU A 240 -10.45 8.29 15.52
CA GLU A 240 -9.52 9.26 14.96
C GLU A 240 -8.67 9.87 16.07
N VAL A 241 -7.35 9.85 15.89
CA VAL A 241 -6.37 10.42 16.80
C VAL A 241 -5.93 11.80 16.33
N TRP A 242 -5.67 11.93 15.02
CA TRP A 242 -5.40 13.21 14.39
C TRP A 242 -5.89 13.22 12.95
N ARG A 243 -6.21 14.42 12.47
CA ARG A 243 -6.51 14.72 11.07
C ARG A 243 -5.83 16.01 10.69
N VAL A 244 -5.21 16.04 9.50
CA VAL A 244 -4.57 17.23 8.96
C VAL A 244 -5.07 17.49 7.54
N HIS A 245 -5.40 18.75 7.26
CA HIS A 245 -5.74 19.18 5.92
C HIS A 245 -4.48 19.17 5.04
N ARG A 246 -4.63 18.77 3.79
CA ARG A 246 -3.58 18.74 2.78
C ARG A 246 -4.03 19.59 1.58
N PRO A 247 -3.37 20.73 1.30
CA PRO A 247 -3.76 21.57 0.18
C PRO A 247 -3.21 21.02 -1.14
N VAL A 248 -3.61 19.79 -1.49
CA VAL A 248 -3.14 19.06 -2.67
C VAL A 248 -4.31 18.42 -3.38
N GLN A 249 -4.28 18.37 -4.70
CA GLN A 249 -5.24 17.64 -5.52
C GLN A 249 -5.20 16.14 -5.23
N SER A 250 -6.19 15.40 -5.76
CA SER A 250 -6.21 13.94 -5.69
C SER A 250 -4.85 13.33 -6.04
N SER A 251 -4.38 12.48 -5.16
CA SER A 251 -3.19 11.66 -5.34
C SER A 251 -3.49 10.21 -4.98
N TRP A 252 -2.68 9.29 -5.49
CA TRP A 252 -2.89 7.84 -5.31
C TRP A 252 -1.67 7.14 -4.74
N ALA A 253 -0.60 7.89 -4.46
CA ALA A 253 0.63 7.36 -3.88
C ALA A 253 0.44 7.00 -2.41
N THR A 254 0.72 5.77 -2.04
CA THR A 254 0.75 5.36 -0.64
C THR A 254 1.93 6.05 0.08
N PRO A 255 1.71 6.72 1.22
CA PRO A 255 2.79 7.31 2.00
C PRO A 255 3.79 6.27 2.51
N VAL A 256 5.02 6.70 2.78
CA VAL A 256 6.07 5.83 3.32
C VAL A 256 6.58 6.34 4.66
N ILE A 257 6.94 5.41 5.53
CA ILE A 257 7.63 5.71 6.78
C ILE A 257 9.14 5.67 6.53
N ALA A 258 9.83 6.75 6.83
CA ALA A 258 11.27 6.86 6.77
C ALA A 258 11.83 7.15 8.17
N LYS A 259 12.96 6.51 8.52
CA LYS A 259 13.64 6.72 9.79
C LYS A 259 14.94 7.49 9.55
N THR A 260 15.15 8.53 10.33
CA THR A 260 16.43 9.22 10.45
C THR A 260 17.00 9.00 11.86
N PRO A 261 18.26 9.34 12.12
CA PRO A 261 18.79 9.29 13.49
C PRO A 261 18.00 10.16 14.49
N GLU A 262 17.40 11.27 14.01
CA GLU A 262 16.72 12.24 14.85
C GLU A 262 15.24 11.97 15.04
N ARG A 263 14.58 11.35 14.03
CA ARG A 263 13.13 11.17 14.04
C ARG A 263 12.62 10.19 12.99
N THR A 264 11.35 9.83 13.11
CA THR A 264 10.58 9.14 12.07
C THR A 264 9.80 10.17 11.25
N GLU A 265 9.73 9.97 9.94
CA GLU A 265 9.02 10.82 8.99
C GLU A 265 7.98 10.00 8.22
N LEU A 266 6.78 10.54 8.04
CA LEU A 266 5.76 10.03 7.14
C LEU A 266 5.75 10.90 5.90
N ILE A 267 6.17 10.34 4.77
CA ILE A 267 6.39 11.12 3.55
C ILE A 267 5.32 10.78 2.53
N ALA A 268 4.63 11.79 2.05
CA ALA A 268 3.55 11.69 1.09
C ALA A 268 3.83 12.57 -0.14
N SER A 269 3.64 11.97 -1.31
CA SER A 269 3.55 12.71 -2.57
C SER A 269 2.19 13.39 -2.68
N GLY A 270 2.13 14.54 -3.31
CA GLY A 270 0.91 15.21 -3.71
C GLY A 270 1.11 15.86 -5.07
N ASN A 271 0.06 16.47 -5.62
CA ASN A 271 0.22 17.29 -6.80
C ASN A 271 1.15 18.46 -6.49
N GLU A 272 2.22 18.62 -7.26
CA GLU A 272 3.27 19.64 -7.11
C GLU A 272 4.12 19.53 -5.84
N PHE A 273 3.61 18.92 -4.76
CA PHE A 273 4.25 18.89 -3.45
C PHE A 273 4.77 17.51 -3.05
N LEU A 274 5.86 17.58 -2.30
CA LEU A 274 6.42 16.48 -1.53
C LEU A 274 6.38 16.94 -0.08
N ILE A 275 5.66 16.24 0.78
CA ILE A 275 5.44 16.72 2.15
C ILE A 275 5.78 15.60 3.14
N SER A 276 6.54 15.95 4.15
CA SER A 276 6.86 15.09 5.29
C SER A 276 6.11 15.54 6.54
N TYR A 277 5.62 14.56 7.27
CA TYR A 277 4.86 14.75 8.51
C TYR A 277 5.48 13.93 9.65
N ASP A 278 5.26 14.39 10.87
CA ASP A 278 5.42 13.58 12.07
C ASP A 278 4.26 12.54 12.08
N PRO A 279 4.55 11.24 12.01
CA PRO A 279 3.50 10.23 11.95
C PRO A 279 2.67 10.12 13.24
N ALA A 280 3.20 10.55 14.40
CA ALA A 280 2.49 10.51 15.66
C ALA A 280 1.42 11.61 15.79
N THR A 281 1.64 12.76 15.16
CA THR A 281 0.82 13.96 15.35
C THR A 281 0.21 14.53 14.08
N GLY A 282 0.66 14.10 12.90
CA GLY A 282 0.29 14.68 11.61
C GLY A 282 0.91 16.06 11.34
N LYS A 283 1.77 16.58 12.24
CA LYS A 283 2.43 17.87 12.05
C LYS A 283 3.37 17.82 10.85
N GLU A 284 3.24 18.80 9.95
CA GLU A 284 4.18 18.95 8.84
C GLU A 284 5.59 19.25 9.36
N LEU A 285 6.58 18.53 8.84
CA LEU A 285 7.99 18.68 9.17
C LEU A 285 8.72 19.50 8.12
N TRP A 286 8.51 19.15 6.86
CA TRP A 286 9.06 19.87 5.70
C TRP A 286 8.20 19.65 4.46
N ARG A 287 8.36 20.55 3.51
CA ARG A 287 7.82 20.42 2.16
C ARG A 287 8.84 20.85 1.11
N ALA A 288 8.64 20.34 -0.10
CA ALA A 288 9.34 20.77 -1.30
C ALA A 288 8.38 20.75 -2.48
N THR A 289 8.74 21.42 -3.58
CA THR A 289 8.01 21.38 -4.84
C THR A 289 8.79 20.62 -5.92
N GLY A 290 8.11 20.34 -7.03
CA GLY A 290 8.77 19.79 -8.22
C GLY A 290 8.26 18.45 -8.72
N LEU A 291 7.18 17.90 -8.13
CA LEU A 291 6.35 16.92 -8.80
C LEU A 291 5.35 17.63 -9.72
N HIS A 292 4.83 16.89 -10.69
CA HIS A 292 3.69 17.32 -11.49
C HIS A 292 2.40 16.67 -10.98
N SER A 293 1.27 16.94 -11.59
CA SER A 293 -0.01 16.35 -11.24
C SER A 293 0.00 14.82 -11.33
N HIS A 294 -0.97 14.17 -10.69
CA HIS A 294 -1.13 12.71 -10.64
C HIS A 294 0.06 11.98 -10.00
N ALA A 295 0.32 12.27 -8.73
CA ALA A 295 1.24 11.47 -7.94
C ALA A 295 0.61 10.10 -7.64
N ILE A 296 1.08 9.05 -8.30
CA ILE A 296 0.58 7.66 -8.17
C ILE A 296 1.64 6.75 -7.59
N ALA A 297 2.87 6.89 -8.07
CA ALA A 297 3.98 6.05 -7.64
C ALA A 297 4.33 6.28 -6.16
N THR A 298 4.40 5.20 -5.39
CA THR A 298 4.85 5.24 -3.99
C THR A 298 6.31 5.67 -3.92
N PRO A 299 6.69 6.59 -3.01
CA PRO A 299 8.08 6.97 -2.78
C PRO A 299 8.96 5.79 -2.37
N VAL A 300 10.25 5.83 -2.69
CA VAL A 300 11.23 4.86 -2.19
C VAL A 300 12.27 5.55 -1.32
N VAL A 301 12.75 4.82 -0.30
CA VAL A 301 13.65 5.33 0.72
C VAL A 301 14.94 4.49 0.76
N GLY A 302 16.08 5.17 0.74
CA GLY A 302 17.37 4.52 0.89
C GLY A 302 18.53 5.53 0.82
N HIS A 303 19.69 5.17 1.31
CA HIS A 303 20.89 6.02 1.33
C HIS A 303 20.72 7.40 1.99
N GLY A 304 19.79 7.51 2.97
CA GLY A 304 19.44 8.79 3.60
C GLY A 304 18.60 9.72 2.72
N LEU A 305 18.08 9.20 1.62
CA LEU A 305 17.23 9.91 0.66
C LEU A 305 15.82 9.34 0.65
N VAL A 306 14.84 10.18 0.31
CA VAL A 306 13.55 9.77 -0.24
C VAL A 306 13.54 10.18 -1.71
N ILE A 307 13.11 9.27 -2.58
CA ILE A 307 13.02 9.47 -4.02
C ILE A 307 11.55 9.35 -4.42
N LEU A 308 11.03 10.41 -5.01
CA LEU A 308 9.63 10.55 -5.38
C LEU A 308 9.53 10.80 -6.88
N SER A 309 8.45 10.32 -7.48
CA SER A 309 8.26 10.45 -8.93
C SER A 309 6.83 10.81 -9.30
N SER A 310 6.66 11.51 -10.41
CA SER A 310 5.40 11.62 -11.14
C SER A 310 5.65 11.40 -12.63
N GLY A 311 4.64 10.85 -13.32
CA GLY A 311 4.76 10.46 -14.72
C GLY A 311 3.86 11.24 -15.67
N PHE A 312 2.99 12.12 -15.17
CA PHE A 312 2.04 12.89 -15.96
C PHE A 312 1.83 14.31 -15.36
N PRO A 313 1.66 15.38 -16.18
CA PRO A 313 1.75 15.39 -17.65
C PRO A 313 3.19 15.26 -18.15
N SER A 314 4.17 15.46 -17.30
CA SER A 314 5.59 15.28 -17.63
C SER A 314 6.26 14.36 -16.59
N LYS A 315 7.39 13.80 -16.99
CA LYS A 315 8.16 12.86 -16.16
C LYS A 315 9.11 13.62 -15.28
N VAL A 316 9.07 13.35 -13.98
CA VAL A 316 10.03 13.93 -13.02
C VAL A 316 10.28 12.96 -11.87
N ILE A 317 11.52 12.93 -11.42
CA ILE A 317 11.95 12.27 -10.20
C ILE A 317 12.76 13.29 -9.40
N VAL A 318 12.53 13.30 -8.11
CA VAL A 318 13.22 14.18 -7.16
C VAL A 318 13.78 13.34 -6.03
N ALA A 319 15.06 13.47 -5.73
CA ALA A 319 15.68 12.89 -4.55
C ALA A 319 15.95 13.98 -3.51
N ILE A 320 15.42 13.74 -2.30
CA ILE A 320 15.52 14.66 -1.17
C ILE A 320 16.21 13.97 -0.01
N ARG A 321 17.16 14.65 0.61
CA ARG A 321 17.84 14.22 1.83
C ARG A 321 16.87 14.31 3.01
N LEU A 322 16.67 13.21 3.71
CA LEU A 322 15.83 13.11 4.90
C LEU A 322 16.30 14.03 6.04
N GLY A 323 15.46 14.30 7.02
CA GLY A 323 15.81 15.11 8.20
C GLY A 323 15.71 16.63 8.02
N GLY A 324 15.11 17.10 6.89
CA GLY A 324 14.88 18.53 6.63
C GLY A 324 13.82 19.17 7.54
N SER A 325 13.69 20.50 7.45
CA SER A 325 12.68 21.28 8.20
C SER A 325 12.19 22.46 7.35
N GLY A 326 10.90 22.76 7.37
CA GLY A 326 10.29 23.88 6.64
C GLY A 326 10.30 23.69 5.12
N ASN A 327 10.40 24.77 4.35
CA ASN A 327 10.49 24.69 2.89
C ASN A 327 11.92 24.34 2.46
N LEU A 328 12.04 23.27 1.68
CA LEU A 328 13.34 22.78 1.18
C LEU A 328 13.71 23.30 -0.21
N ASP A 329 12.82 24.05 -0.87
CA ASP A 329 13.09 24.59 -2.20
C ASP A 329 14.30 25.52 -2.19
N GLY A 330 15.21 25.33 -3.15
CA GLY A 330 16.45 26.11 -3.23
C GLY A 330 17.54 25.72 -2.22
N THR A 331 17.31 24.68 -1.41
CA THR A 331 18.33 24.18 -0.45
C THR A 331 19.12 23.01 -1.03
N ASP A 332 20.24 22.65 -0.41
CA ASP A 332 21.04 21.46 -0.71
C ASP A 332 20.37 20.14 -0.33
N ARG A 333 19.20 20.19 0.29
CA ARG A 333 18.39 19.01 0.60
C ARG A 333 17.82 18.37 -0.65
N ILE A 334 17.56 19.12 -1.72
CA ILE A 334 17.20 18.57 -3.03
C ILE A 334 18.50 18.16 -3.71
N VAL A 335 18.81 16.85 -3.65
CA VAL A 335 20.11 16.31 -4.03
C VAL A 335 20.25 16.21 -5.55
N TRP A 336 19.24 15.68 -6.24
CA TRP A 336 19.21 15.58 -7.68
C TRP A 336 17.80 15.50 -8.24
N ARG A 337 17.66 15.79 -9.51
CA ARG A 337 16.43 15.66 -10.30
C ARG A 337 16.72 14.92 -11.60
N TYR A 338 15.71 14.15 -12.05
CA TYR A 338 15.76 13.45 -13.33
C TYR A 338 14.41 13.54 -14.01
N ASN A 339 14.34 13.76 -15.31
CA ASN A 339 13.12 14.07 -16.04
C ASN A 339 12.82 13.16 -17.24
N LYS A 340 13.40 11.96 -17.25
CA LYS A 340 13.19 10.97 -18.32
C LYS A 340 12.86 9.61 -17.70
N GLY A 341 12.42 8.66 -18.54
CA GLY A 341 12.40 7.23 -18.22
C GLY A 341 11.48 6.76 -17.09
N THR A 342 10.75 7.65 -16.41
CA THR A 342 9.86 7.26 -15.31
C THR A 342 8.56 6.66 -15.81
N SER A 343 7.99 5.74 -15.04
CA SER A 343 6.64 5.23 -15.22
C SER A 343 5.60 6.23 -14.71
N TYR A 344 4.37 6.03 -15.16
CA TYR A 344 3.21 6.79 -14.68
C TYR A 344 2.62 6.16 -13.41
N VAL A 345 2.37 4.88 -13.42
CA VAL A 345 1.70 4.15 -12.33
C VAL A 345 2.65 3.30 -11.49
N PRO A 346 3.46 2.39 -12.06
CA PRO A 346 4.35 1.57 -11.25
C PRO A 346 5.34 2.38 -10.43
N SER A 347 5.49 2.03 -9.17
CA SER A 347 6.49 2.65 -8.32
C SER A 347 7.90 2.23 -8.74
N PRO A 348 8.90 3.11 -8.63
CA PRO A 348 10.28 2.72 -8.83
C PRO A 348 10.74 1.68 -7.79
N ILE A 349 11.86 1.02 -8.04
CA ILE A 349 12.49 0.17 -7.03
C ILE A 349 13.92 0.59 -6.82
N LEU A 350 14.28 0.85 -5.56
CA LEU A 350 15.65 1.13 -5.14
C LEU A 350 16.24 -0.16 -4.57
N TYR A 351 17.17 -0.78 -5.30
CA TYR A 351 17.78 -2.03 -4.89
C TYR A 351 19.30 -1.96 -4.95
N GLY A 352 19.94 -2.10 -3.80
CA GLY A 352 21.38 -1.84 -3.66
C GLY A 352 21.69 -0.37 -3.91
N GLU A 353 22.60 -0.07 -4.80
CA GLU A 353 23.00 1.29 -5.16
C GLU A 353 22.17 1.90 -6.31
N TYR A 354 21.24 1.13 -6.86
CA TYR A 354 20.56 1.48 -8.12
C TYR A 354 19.09 1.75 -7.92
N LEU A 355 18.59 2.74 -8.64
CA LEU A 355 17.17 3.03 -8.82
C LEU A 355 16.73 2.54 -10.19
N TYR A 356 15.74 1.66 -10.24
CA TYR A 356 15.20 1.14 -11.48
C TYR A 356 13.80 1.73 -11.74
N LEU A 357 13.62 2.19 -12.96
CA LEU A 357 12.43 2.86 -13.45
C LEU A 357 11.89 2.08 -14.65
N MET A 358 10.65 1.60 -14.58
CA MET A 358 9.98 0.96 -15.71
C MET A 358 8.99 1.92 -16.33
N SER A 359 9.19 2.29 -17.58
CA SER A 359 8.21 3.09 -18.30
C SER A 359 7.01 2.26 -18.73
N ASP A 360 5.89 2.94 -19.01
CA ASP A 360 4.64 2.30 -19.47
C ASP A 360 4.79 1.50 -20.77
N ALA A 361 5.85 1.77 -21.52
CA ALA A 361 6.19 1.10 -22.78
C ALA A 361 7.19 -0.06 -22.62
N GLY A 362 7.50 -0.48 -21.39
CA GLY A 362 8.43 -1.57 -21.14
C GLY A 362 9.90 -1.22 -21.33
N ILE A 363 10.26 0.04 -21.09
CA ILE A 363 11.65 0.49 -21.17
C ILE A 363 12.17 0.69 -19.73
N LEU A 364 13.22 -0.04 -19.40
CA LEU A 364 13.90 0.03 -18.12
C LEU A 364 15.04 1.04 -18.17
N THR A 365 15.05 1.95 -17.20
CA THR A 365 16.15 2.89 -16.95
C THR A 365 16.71 2.61 -15.56
N CYS A 366 18.03 2.63 -15.43
CA CYS A 366 18.76 2.45 -14.18
C CYS A 366 19.59 3.69 -13.86
N LEU A 367 19.40 4.23 -12.66
CA LEU A 367 20.16 5.37 -12.17
C LEU A 367 20.97 4.96 -10.93
N ASN A 368 22.08 5.64 -10.69
CA ASN A 368 22.71 5.64 -9.38
C ASN A 368 21.77 6.37 -8.40
N ALA A 369 21.35 5.69 -7.36
CA ALA A 369 20.35 6.24 -6.43
C ALA A 369 20.85 7.46 -5.64
N LYS A 370 22.17 7.58 -5.40
CA LYS A 370 22.76 8.68 -4.63
C LYS A 370 22.97 9.94 -5.47
N THR A 371 23.31 9.77 -6.77
CA THR A 371 23.72 10.89 -7.64
C THR A 371 22.71 11.24 -8.72
N GLY A 372 21.77 10.32 -9.04
CA GLY A 372 20.84 10.47 -10.16
C GLY A 372 21.47 10.24 -11.53
N GLU A 373 22.76 9.89 -11.60
CA GLU A 373 23.46 9.62 -12.84
C GLU A 373 22.90 8.37 -13.51
N VAL A 374 22.78 8.44 -14.84
CA VAL A 374 22.32 7.32 -15.65
C VAL A 374 23.36 6.23 -15.70
N VAL A 375 23.00 5.04 -15.23
CA VAL A 375 23.83 3.83 -15.35
C VAL A 375 23.56 3.14 -16.68
N TYR A 376 22.29 2.98 -17.04
CA TYR A 376 21.84 2.60 -18.39
C TYR A 376 20.43 3.10 -18.68
N GLU A 377 20.14 3.34 -19.96
CA GLU A 377 18.82 3.65 -20.50
C GLU A 377 18.46 2.68 -21.63
N GLY A 378 17.18 2.56 -21.93
CA GLY A 378 16.68 1.84 -23.10
C GLY A 378 16.66 0.32 -22.96
N GLY A 379 16.82 -0.22 -21.74
CA GLY A 379 16.65 -1.65 -21.49
C GLY A 379 15.22 -2.09 -21.83
N ARG A 380 15.05 -3.02 -22.79
CA ARG A 380 13.72 -3.48 -23.20
C ARG A 380 13.43 -4.86 -22.66
N VAL A 381 12.16 -5.07 -22.31
CA VAL A 381 11.65 -6.43 -22.08
C VAL A 381 11.43 -7.13 -23.43
N PRO A 382 11.61 -8.47 -23.51
CA PRO A 382 11.57 -9.20 -24.78
C PRO A 382 10.17 -9.29 -25.39
N ILE A 383 9.11 -9.20 -24.59
CA ILE A 383 7.71 -9.26 -25.06
C ILE A 383 7.09 -7.87 -24.89
N PRO A 384 6.57 -7.24 -25.96
CA PRO A 384 5.87 -5.97 -25.85
C PRO A 384 4.61 -6.10 -24.99
N THR A 385 4.57 -5.40 -23.86
CA THR A 385 3.42 -5.33 -22.96
C THR A 385 3.32 -3.93 -22.37
N LYS A 386 2.23 -3.64 -21.67
CA LYS A 386 2.02 -2.37 -20.97
C LYS A 386 2.27 -2.54 -19.48
N PHE A 387 2.66 -1.45 -18.83
CA PHE A 387 2.97 -1.42 -17.41
C PHE A 387 2.18 -0.29 -16.75
N TYR A 388 0.89 -0.55 -16.47
CA TYR A 388 -0.01 0.40 -15.81
C TYR A 388 -0.51 -0.07 -14.44
N GLY A 389 0.00 -1.19 -13.93
CA GLY A 389 -0.49 -1.76 -12.67
C GLY A 389 0.64 -2.13 -11.73
N ALA A 390 1.23 -3.28 -11.91
CA ALA A 390 2.19 -3.89 -10.99
C ALA A 390 3.48 -3.07 -10.82
N SER A 391 3.87 -2.81 -9.57
CA SER A 391 5.19 -2.28 -9.24
C SER A 391 6.22 -3.40 -9.13
N PRO A 392 7.49 -3.16 -9.51
CA PRO A 392 8.56 -4.13 -9.39
C PRO A 392 8.79 -4.59 -7.95
N VAL A 393 9.25 -5.83 -7.79
CA VAL A 393 9.75 -6.39 -6.53
C VAL A 393 11.13 -7.00 -6.72
N ALA A 394 11.97 -7.00 -5.68
CA ALA A 394 13.35 -7.46 -5.77
C ALA A 394 13.70 -8.45 -4.67
N PHE A 395 14.56 -9.41 -5.01
CA PHE A 395 15.16 -10.38 -4.10
C PHE A 395 16.45 -10.95 -4.70
N ASP A 396 17.40 -11.32 -3.88
CA ASP A 396 18.57 -12.12 -4.24
C ASP A 396 19.24 -11.70 -5.58
N GLY A 397 19.50 -10.40 -5.75
CA GLY A 397 20.13 -9.83 -6.95
C GLY A 397 19.25 -9.82 -8.20
N LYS A 398 17.94 -10.02 -8.07
CA LYS A 398 16.97 -10.07 -9.17
C LYS A 398 15.82 -9.10 -8.94
N ILE A 399 15.19 -8.65 -10.01
CA ILE A 399 14.02 -7.80 -10.01
C ILE A 399 12.95 -8.48 -10.87
N LEU A 400 11.76 -8.67 -10.31
CA LEU A 400 10.58 -9.11 -11.06
C LEU A 400 9.77 -7.90 -11.51
N ILE A 401 9.45 -7.86 -12.79
CA ILE A 401 8.64 -6.81 -13.40
C ILE A 401 7.49 -7.48 -14.15
N THR A 402 6.26 -7.20 -13.73
CA THR A 402 5.05 -7.82 -14.31
C THR A 402 4.33 -6.83 -15.20
N GLY A 403 4.11 -7.21 -16.45
CA GLY A 403 3.28 -6.48 -17.41
C GLY A 403 1.79 -6.76 -17.23
N ASP A 404 0.94 -5.87 -17.75
CA ASP A 404 -0.53 -5.94 -17.62
C ASP A 404 -1.11 -7.23 -18.19
N ASP A 405 -0.46 -7.85 -19.20
CA ASP A 405 -0.87 -9.12 -19.82
C ASP A 405 -0.50 -10.36 -18.97
N GLY A 406 0.20 -10.16 -17.84
CA GLY A 406 0.61 -11.22 -16.91
C GLY A 406 2.02 -11.77 -17.15
N ASP A 407 2.71 -11.32 -18.20
CA ASP A 407 4.12 -11.63 -18.41
C ASP A 407 4.98 -11.03 -17.28
N THR A 408 5.80 -11.86 -16.66
CA THR A 408 6.74 -11.43 -15.62
C THR A 408 8.18 -11.66 -16.07
N PHE A 409 8.94 -10.60 -16.14
CA PHE A 409 10.34 -10.58 -16.54
C PHE A 409 11.23 -10.63 -15.31
N VAL A 410 12.20 -11.53 -15.33
CA VAL A 410 13.25 -11.64 -14.32
C VAL A 410 14.46 -10.86 -14.82
N ILE A 411 14.74 -9.73 -14.18
CA ILE A 411 15.86 -8.86 -14.54
C ILE A 411 16.97 -9.05 -13.51
N LYS A 412 18.21 -9.17 -13.97
CA LYS A 412 19.37 -9.15 -13.08
C LYS A 412 19.61 -7.72 -12.57
N ALA A 413 19.67 -7.59 -11.25
CA ALA A 413 20.03 -6.31 -10.66
C ALA A 413 21.53 -6.02 -10.89
N GLY A 414 21.86 -4.78 -11.23
CA GLY A 414 23.24 -4.37 -11.46
C GLY A 414 23.37 -3.29 -12.54
N PRO A 415 24.61 -2.95 -12.93
CA PRO A 415 24.89 -1.86 -13.84
C PRO A 415 24.65 -2.17 -15.32
N LYS A 416 24.20 -3.37 -15.65
CA LYS A 416 23.90 -3.78 -17.04
C LYS A 416 22.50 -4.34 -17.12
N HIS A 417 21.79 -3.96 -18.18
CA HIS A 417 20.48 -4.55 -18.46
C HIS A 417 20.66 -6.00 -18.95
N GLU A 418 20.09 -6.94 -18.19
CA GLU A 418 20.11 -8.37 -18.51
C GLU A 418 18.78 -9.00 -18.10
N VAL A 419 18.06 -9.57 -19.06
CA VAL A 419 16.83 -10.33 -18.82
C VAL A 419 17.21 -11.80 -18.64
N LEU A 420 16.95 -12.36 -17.46
CA LEU A 420 17.28 -13.73 -17.10
C LEU A 420 16.18 -14.72 -17.51
N GLY A 421 14.95 -14.26 -17.60
CA GLY A 421 13.82 -15.12 -17.96
C GLY A 421 12.52 -14.35 -18.11
N THR A 422 11.53 -15.04 -18.69
CA THR A 422 10.16 -14.56 -18.84
C THR A 422 9.21 -15.66 -18.40
N ASN A 423 8.22 -15.31 -17.59
CA ASN A 423 7.25 -16.23 -17.02
C ASN A 423 5.83 -15.72 -17.26
N TRP A 424 4.86 -16.64 -17.33
CA TRP A 424 3.45 -16.30 -17.50
C TRP A 424 2.57 -17.24 -16.68
N ILE A 425 1.54 -16.70 -16.04
CA ILE A 425 0.63 -17.44 -15.15
C ILE A 425 -0.67 -17.91 -15.84
N GLY A 426 -0.85 -17.63 -17.12
CA GLY A 426 -2.04 -18.03 -17.89
C GLY A 426 -3.16 -16.99 -17.89
N GLU A 427 -2.98 -15.82 -17.29
CA GLU A 427 -3.98 -14.75 -17.28
C GLU A 427 -3.34 -13.38 -17.03
N PRO A 428 -4.02 -12.27 -17.39
CA PRO A 428 -3.54 -10.92 -17.09
C PRO A 428 -3.32 -10.69 -15.59
N SER A 429 -2.33 -9.84 -15.27
CA SER A 429 -2.01 -9.44 -13.90
C SER A 429 -1.60 -7.97 -13.87
N ARG A 430 -2.22 -7.20 -12.98
CA ARG A 430 -1.87 -5.79 -12.73
C ARG A 430 -1.49 -5.57 -11.28
N VAL A 431 -1.14 -6.62 -10.59
CA VAL A 431 -0.90 -6.63 -9.15
C VAL A 431 0.55 -6.94 -8.86
N SER A 432 1.15 -6.16 -7.96
CA SER A 432 2.52 -6.41 -7.52
C SER A 432 2.61 -7.74 -6.78
N ILE A 433 3.64 -8.52 -7.10
CA ILE A 433 3.91 -9.81 -6.47
C ILE A 433 4.23 -9.60 -5.00
N ALA A 434 3.74 -10.50 -4.14
CA ALA A 434 4.14 -10.58 -2.75
C ALA A 434 5.08 -11.76 -2.54
N ILE A 435 6.04 -11.60 -1.62
CA ILE A 435 7.10 -12.58 -1.36
C ILE A 435 7.08 -12.95 0.12
N ALA A 436 6.83 -14.21 0.44
CA ALA A 436 6.85 -14.68 1.82
C ALA A 436 7.04 -16.21 1.88
N ASP A 437 7.78 -16.68 2.88
CA ASP A 437 7.94 -18.10 3.19
C ASP A 437 8.39 -18.93 1.96
N HIS A 438 9.43 -18.45 1.29
CA HIS A 438 10.01 -19.01 0.07
C HIS A 438 9.03 -19.20 -1.09
N LYS A 439 7.96 -18.37 -1.13
CA LYS A 439 6.90 -18.42 -2.13
C LYS A 439 6.68 -17.04 -2.75
N LEU A 440 6.23 -17.05 -4.01
CA LEU A 440 5.71 -15.88 -4.70
C LEU A 440 4.18 -16.02 -4.76
N PHE A 441 3.49 -14.97 -4.33
CA PHE A 441 2.03 -14.90 -4.44
C PHE A 441 1.69 -13.91 -5.56
N VAL A 442 1.17 -14.45 -6.65
CA VAL A 442 0.86 -13.69 -7.87
C VAL A 442 -0.65 -13.66 -8.05
N ARG A 443 -1.22 -12.47 -8.04
CA ARG A 443 -2.65 -12.29 -8.29
C ARG A 443 -2.88 -11.98 -9.76
N GLY A 444 -3.50 -12.91 -10.46
CA GLY A 444 -4.08 -12.68 -11.76
C GLY A 444 -5.49 -12.07 -11.70
N GLU A 445 -6.12 -11.89 -12.83
CA GLU A 445 -7.46 -11.30 -12.91
C GLU A 445 -8.53 -12.18 -12.24
N LYS A 446 -8.41 -13.51 -12.34
CA LYS A 446 -9.39 -14.48 -11.83
C LYS A 446 -8.91 -15.31 -10.66
N HIS A 447 -7.60 -15.43 -10.48
CA HIS A 447 -7.02 -16.34 -9.48
C HIS A 447 -5.90 -15.68 -8.68
N LEU A 448 -5.67 -16.26 -7.51
CA LEU A 448 -4.43 -16.09 -6.76
C LEU A 448 -3.59 -17.37 -6.97
N PHE A 449 -2.33 -17.18 -7.34
CA PHE A 449 -1.36 -18.26 -7.55
C PHE A 449 -0.30 -18.22 -6.45
N CYS A 450 0.09 -19.38 -5.96
CA CYS A 450 1.27 -19.56 -5.14
C CYS A 450 2.33 -20.30 -5.95
N ILE A 451 3.48 -19.69 -6.11
CA ILE A 451 4.59 -20.20 -6.92
C ILE A 451 5.75 -20.50 -5.97
N SER A 452 6.27 -21.72 -6.02
CA SER A 452 7.46 -22.13 -5.27
C SER A 452 8.13 -23.31 -5.98
N ASP A 453 9.41 -23.45 -5.77
CA ASP A 453 10.12 -24.67 -6.21
C ASP A 453 9.77 -25.84 -5.28
N ARG A 454 9.21 -26.91 -5.82
CA ARG A 454 8.81 -28.11 -5.07
C ARG A 454 9.96 -28.77 -4.35
N THR A 455 11.19 -28.59 -4.82
CA THR A 455 12.39 -29.14 -4.17
C THR A 455 12.70 -28.44 -2.84
N ASN A 456 12.35 -27.16 -2.71
CA ASN A 456 12.57 -26.39 -1.48
C ASN A 456 11.52 -26.70 -0.40
N VAL A 457 10.31 -27.11 -0.76
CA VAL A 457 9.24 -27.47 0.20
C VAL A 457 9.55 -28.78 0.92
N ALA A 458 10.23 -29.73 0.26
CA ALA A 458 10.59 -31.03 0.83
C ALA A 458 11.76 -30.97 1.84
N GLN A 459 12.52 -29.88 1.89
CA GLN A 459 13.65 -29.72 2.80
C GLN A 459 13.30 -29.03 4.12
N ASN A 460 12.10 -28.44 4.23
CA ASN A 460 11.66 -27.67 5.40
C ASN A 460 10.52 -28.36 6.18
N ASN A 461 10.14 -29.59 5.82
CA ASN A 461 9.27 -30.51 6.54
C ASN A 461 10.10 -31.68 7.10
#